data_9cae1722676d370732aab6e9a1220da6
#
_entry.id   9cae1722676d370732aab6e9a1220da6
#
_cell.length_a   1.000
_cell.length_b   1.000
_cell.length_c   1.000
_cell.angle_alpha   90.00
_cell.angle_beta   90.00
_cell.angle_gamma   90.00
#
_symmetry.space_group_name_H-M   'P 1'
#
loop_
_entity.id
_entity.type
_entity.pdbx_description
1 polymer ?
#
loop_
_entity_poly.entity_id
_entity_poly.type
_entity_poly.pdbx_seq_one_letter_code
_entity_poly.pdbx_strand_id
1 'polypeptide(L)'
;MSSTNNTSNNIAPVHIGLVGYGWWGKIIAKQIATSNRLKLLAIVEIDEGMRQQMASDPFLKDVQVLSSFDAFLKITELEAVILCTPHLLHADQIVNAAQAGKHVFCEKPLCLTFSDAQRAIQSCVQHKRVLGIGHERRFEPSVIALRKEIGAGVFGTILQIEANFSQDKFFALPKDNWRLSNKHAPVGPLTATGIHLVDLAIAVLGPAESVWANLATRGSYFENGDTLGIMLAFPGGANALISAMLATPFEGRFAVYGSKGWFEIRDRKHPENPAGWDIKRVMQGQEPVTSFADQSPTVLANLEAFAMAIRGEQDYPVTHKEMLANVAALEAIMKSVISKSIETIAAPV
;
A
#
# COMPACT_ATOMS: atom_id res chain seq x y z
N MET A 1 5.85 11.34 -48.91
CA MET A 1 5.82 10.11 -48.12
C MET A 1 6.89 10.27 -47.04
N SER A 2 6.50 10.73 -45.88
CA SER A 2 7.40 10.90 -44.73
C SER A 2 7.15 9.73 -43.79
N SER A 3 8.11 8.80 -43.73
CA SER A 3 8.12 7.68 -42.82
C SER A 3 8.45 8.21 -41.42
N THR A 4 7.44 8.32 -40.56
CA THR A 4 7.64 8.51 -39.14
C THR A 4 8.22 7.20 -38.55
N ASN A 5 9.53 7.21 -38.36
CA ASN A 5 10.22 6.19 -37.56
C ASN A 5 9.68 6.28 -36.12
N ASN A 6 8.77 5.38 -35.78
CA ASN A 6 8.33 5.12 -34.44
C ASN A 6 9.41 4.25 -33.77
N THR A 7 10.52 4.85 -33.33
CA THR A 7 11.47 4.19 -32.43
C THR A 7 10.81 4.06 -31.08
N SER A 8 10.08 2.95 -30.87
CA SER A 8 9.78 2.49 -29.53
C SER A 8 11.12 2.28 -28.81
N ASN A 9 11.51 3.22 -27.93
CA ASN A 9 12.64 3.02 -27.04
C ASN A 9 12.39 1.75 -26.24
N ASN A 10 13.09 0.69 -26.60
CA ASN A 10 13.00 -0.60 -25.93
C ASN A 10 13.78 -0.49 -24.62
N ILE A 11 13.16 0.13 -23.60
CA ILE A 11 13.76 0.31 -22.27
C ILE A 11 13.85 -1.07 -21.63
N ALA A 12 15.07 -1.48 -21.25
CA ALA A 12 15.30 -2.77 -20.63
C ALA A 12 14.50 -2.89 -19.31
N PRO A 13 13.87 -4.05 -19.03
CA PRO A 13 13.14 -4.27 -17.79
C PRO A 13 14.06 -4.10 -16.58
N VAL A 14 13.51 -3.64 -15.47
CA VAL A 14 14.21 -3.58 -14.19
C VAL A 14 14.31 -4.99 -13.63
N HIS A 15 15.50 -5.41 -13.26
CA HIS A 15 15.77 -6.71 -12.67
C HIS A 15 15.42 -6.69 -11.17
N ILE A 16 14.39 -7.44 -10.83
CA ILE A 16 13.76 -7.45 -9.50
C ILE A 16 14.15 -8.70 -8.72
N GLY A 17 14.40 -8.51 -7.43
CA GLY A 17 14.40 -9.58 -6.46
C GLY A 17 13.26 -9.44 -5.47
N LEU A 18 12.64 -10.54 -5.08
CA LEU A 18 11.54 -10.59 -4.13
C LEU A 18 11.99 -11.18 -2.80
N VAL A 19 11.63 -10.56 -1.69
CA VAL A 19 11.94 -11.02 -0.33
C VAL A 19 10.65 -11.41 0.38
N GLY A 20 10.51 -12.73 0.66
CA GLY A 20 9.29 -13.34 1.20
C GLY A 20 8.36 -13.85 0.10
N TYR A 21 8.19 -15.18 0.04
CA TYR A 21 7.32 -15.87 -0.94
C TYR A 21 6.06 -16.46 -0.30
N GLY A 22 5.56 -15.77 0.73
CA GLY A 22 4.26 -16.05 1.31
C GLY A 22 3.11 -15.72 0.34
N TRP A 23 1.86 -15.77 0.85
CA TRP A 23 0.68 -15.50 0.02
C TRP A 23 0.78 -14.22 -0.84
N TRP A 24 1.20 -13.07 -0.27
CA TRP A 24 1.30 -11.82 -1.02
C TRP A 24 2.49 -11.82 -1.99
N GLY A 25 3.64 -12.35 -1.59
CA GLY A 25 4.80 -12.48 -2.48
C GLY A 25 4.49 -13.30 -3.74
N LYS A 26 3.66 -14.34 -3.63
CA LYS A 26 3.19 -15.13 -4.79
C LYS A 26 2.33 -14.29 -5.75
N ILE A 27 1.49 -13.40 -5.22
CA ILE A 27 0.70 -12.47 -6.04
C ILE A 27 1.62 -11.50 -6.77
N ILE A 28 2.56 -10.86 -6.06
CA ILE A 28 3.55 -9.94 -6.63
C ILE A 28 4.36 -10.62 -7.74
N ALA A 29 4.88 -11.82 -7.51
CA ALA A 29 5.65 -12.56 -8.51
C ALA A 29 4.85 -12.81 -9.80
N LYS A 30 3.57 -13.17 -9.67
CA LYS A 30 2.66 -13.34 -10.82
C LYS A 30 2.40 -12.03 -11.55
N GLN A 31 2.27 -10.91 -10.84
CA GLN A 31 2.11 -9.60 -11.49
C GLN A 31 3.38 -9.20 -12.25
N ILE A 32 4.57 -9.39 -11.67
CA ILE A 32 5.85 -9.12 -12.34
C ILE A 32 5.95 -9.92 -13.66
N ALA A 33 5.52 -11.18 -13.67
CA ALA A 33 5.59 -12.04 -14.87
C ALA A 33 4.72 -11.54 -16.03
N THR A 34 3.73 -10.69 -15.79
CA THR A 34 2.90 -10.07 -16.84
C THR A 34 3.45 -8.73 -17.34
N SER A 35 4.51 -8.21 -16.72
CA SER A 35 5.11 -6.92 -17.04
C SER A 35 6.20 -7.04 -18.12
N ASN A 36 6.24 -6.06 -19.02
CA ASN A 36 7.37 -5.85 -19.90
C ASN A 36 8.45 -4.93 -19.31
N ARG A 37 8.17 -4.31 -18.14
CA ARG A 37 9.05 -3.36 -17.45
C ARG A 37 9.83 -3.97 -16.28
N LEU A 38 9.45 -5.18 -15.86
CA LEU A 38 9.99 -5.87 -14.69
C LEU A 38 10.39 -7.29 -15.06
N LYS A 39 11.50 -7.77 -14.49
CA LYS A 39 11.95 -9.15 -14.64
C LYS A 39 12.38 -9.70 -13.29
N LEU A 40 11.69 -10.74 -12.82
CA LEU A 40 12.04 -11.43 -11.58
C LEU A 40 13.29 -12.29 -11.78
N LEU A 41 14.37 -12.00 -11.06
CA LEU A 41 15.63 -12.75 -11.12
C LEU A 41 15.81 -13.68 -9.94
N ALA A 42 15.42 -13.23 -8.73
CA ALA A 42 15.71 -13.97 -7.52
C ALA A 42 14.60 -13.80 -6.47
N ILE A 43 14.46 -14.80 -5.60
CA ILE A 43 13.56 -14.77 -4.45
C ILE A 43 14.33 -15.21 -3.21
N VAL A 44 14.12 -14.49 -2.10
CA VAL A 44 14.55 -14.92 -0.77
C VAL A 44 13.35 -15.48 -0.03
N GLU A 45 13.47 -16.74 0.43
CA GLU A 45 12.50 -17.39 1.29
C GLU A 45 13.26 -18.14 2.40
N ILE A 46 12.93 -17.85 3.66
CA ILE A 46 13.61 -18.43 4.81
C ILE A 46 13.09 -19.83 5.16
N ASP A 47 11.82 -20.12 4.84
CA ASP A 47 11.21 -21.42 5.10
C ASP A 47 11.73 -22.48 4.11
N GLU A 48 12.32 -23.53 4.63
CA GLU A 48 12.92 -24.60 3.82
C GLU A 48 11.86 -25.41 3.07
N GLY A 49 10.73 -25.69 3.71
CA GLY A 49 9.62 -26.42 3.07
C GLY A 49 9.04 -25.65 1.89
N MET A 50 8.93 -24.32 2.03
CA MET A 50 8.52 -23.46 0.93
C MET A 50 9.55 -23.47 -0.21
N ARG A 51 10.85 -23.38 0.09
CA ARG A 51 11.91 -23.46 -0.94
C ARG A 51 11.89 -24.78 -1.71
N GLN A 52 11.63 -25.90 -1.03
CA GLN A 52 11.49 -27.21 -1.68
C GLN A 52 10.29 -27.23 -2.64
N GLN A 53 9.15 -26.64 -2.26
CA GLN A 53 8.00 -26.47 -3.16
C GLN A 53 8.33 -25.58 -4.36
N MET A 54 9.04 -24.48 -4.14
CA MET A 54 9.48 -23.55 -5.19
C MET A 54 10.39 -24.23 -6.22
N ALA A 55 11.26 -25.13 -5.82
CA ALA A 55 12.19 -25.85 -6.69
C ALA A 55 11.47 -26.72 -7.74
N SER A 56 10.25 -27.14 -7.46
CA SER A 56 9.41 -27.90 -8.39
C SER A 56 8.37 -27.08 -9.14
N ASP A 57 8.32 -25.76 -8.93
CA ASP A 57 7.37 -24.87 -9.59
C ASP A 57 7.89 -24.43 -10.97
N PRO A 58 7.26 -24.86 -12.08
CA PRO A 58 7.68 -24.46 -13.44
C PRO A 58 7.69 -22.95 -13.67
N PHE A 59 6.87 -22.21 -12.92
CA PHE A 59 6.83 -20.75 -12.97
C PHE A 59 8.14 -20.10 -12.51
N LEU A 60 8.89 -20.76 -11.63
CA LEU A 60 10.13 -20.26 -11.04
C LEU A 60 11.41 -20.87 -11.64
N LYS A 61 11.31 -21.62 -12.75
CA LYS A 61 12.44 -22.37 -13.35
C LYS A 61 13.68 -21.53 -13.64
N ASP A 62 13.49 -20.24 -13.98
CA ASP A 62 14.57 -19.30 -14.30
C ASP A 62 14.82 -18.29 -13.17
N VAL A 63 14.27 -18.53 -11.98
CA VAL A 63 14.38 -17.65 -10.82
C VAL A 63 15.30 -18.28 -9.76
N GLN A 64 16.32 -17.55 -9.35
CA GLN A 64 17.22 -18.02 -8.29
C GLN A 64 16.53 -17.96 -6.92
N VAL A 65 16.47 -19.07 -6.19
CA VAL A 65 15.91 -19.14 -4.84
C VAL A 65 17.03 -19.21 -3.80
N LEU A 66 16.98 -18.26 -2.83
CA LEU A 66 17.97 -18.15 -1.76
C LEU A 66 17.30 -18.19 -0.38
N SER A 67 18.08 -18.55 0.65
CA SER A 67 17.65 -18.48 2.06
C SER A 67 18.20 -17.26 2.81
N SER A 68 19.16 -16.51 2.23
CA SER A 68 19.84 -15.41 2.87
C SER A 68 19.63 -14.10 2.14
N PHE A 69 19.16 -13.08 2.87
CA PHE A 69 19.02 -11.72 2.35
C PHE A 69 20.38 -11.09 2.01
N ASP A 70 21.41 -11.33 2.83
CA ASP A 70 22.76 -10.80 2.57
C ASP A 70 23.39 -11.37 1.30
N ALA A 71 23.19 -12.67 1.05
CA ALA A 71 23.65 -13.30 -0.18
C ALA A 71 22.90 -12.77 -1.41
N PHE A 72 21.60 -12.56 -1.28
CA PHE A 72 20.74 -12.01 -2.31
C PHE A 72 21.14 -10.57 -2.70
N LEU A 73 21.48 -9.70 -1.75
CA LEU A 73 21.92 -8.32 -2.02
C LEU A 73 23.23 -8.27 -2.81
N LYS A 74 24.03 -9.32 -2.81
CA LYS A 74 25.29 -9.43 -3.56
C LYS A 74 25.13 -9.80 -5.04
N ILE A 75 23.91 -10.13 -5.48
CA ILE A 75 23.65 -10.40 -6.89
C ILE A 75 23.84 -9.10 -7.68
N THR A 76 24.81 -9.11 -8.58
CA THR A 76 25.22 -7.91 -9.33
C THR A 76 24.14 -7.41 -10.27
N GLU A 77 23.45 -8.31 -10.95
CA GLU A 77 22.41 -8.02 -11.93
C GLU A 77 21.12 -7.50 -11.30
N LEU A 78 20.97 -7.67 -9.99
CA LEU A 78 19.80 -7.21 -9.25
C LEU A 78 19.82 -5.68 -9.14
N GLU A 79 18.79 -5.01 -9.64
CA GLU A 79 18.67 -3.55 -9.61
C GLU A 79 17.77 -3.07 -8.46
N ALA A 80 16.71 -3.84 -8.16
CA ALA A 80 15.74 -3.47 -7.14
C ALA A 80 15.23 -4.67 -6.35
N VAL A 81 14.78 -4.42 -5.14
CA VAL A 81 14.18 -5.42 -4.24
C VAL A 81 12.75 -5.05 -3.93
N ILE A 82 11.87 -6.06 -3.85
CA ILE A 82 10.50 -5.94 -3.34
C ILE A 82 10.41 -6.69 -2.02
N LEU A 83 10.00 -5.99 -0.97
CA LEU A 83 9.90 -6.52 0.39
C LEU A 83 8.46 -6.92 0.69
N CYS A 84 8.21 -8.22 0.85
CA CYS A 84 6.92 -8.83 1.24
C CYS A 84 7.04 -9.58 2.59
N THR A 85 7.90 -9.09 3.46
CA THR A 85 8.24 -9.67 4.76
C THR A 85 7.32 -9.15 5.88
N PRO A 86 7.40 -9.70 7.11
CA PRO A 86 6.73 -9.11 8.26
C PRO A 86 7.20 -7.67 8.54
N HIS A 87 6.26 -6.83 8.98
CA HIS A 87 6.40 -5.37 9.11
C HIS A 87 7.63 -4.93 9.94
N LEU A 88 7.98 -5.69 10.99
CA LEU A 88 9.13 -5.40 11.85
C LEU A 88 10.48 -5.44 11.12
N LEU A 89 10.56 -6.11 9.99
CA LEU A 89 11.80 -6.28 9.24
C LEU A 89 12.03 -5.19 8.20
N HIS A 90 10.98 -4.44 7.83
CA HIS A 90 11.00 -3.53 6.69
C HIS A 90 12.10 -2.47 6.81
N ALA A 91 12.18 -1.78 7.96
CA ALA A 91 13.13 -0.67 8.14
C ALA A 91 14.59 -1.11 7.90
N ASP A 92 15.02 -2.20 8.52
CA ASP A 92 16.39 -2.71 8.37
C ASP A 92 16.64 -3.26 6.96
N GLN A 93 15.67 -3.94 6.38
CA GLN A 93 15.78 -4.44 5.01
C GLN A 93 15.87 -3.31 3.98
N ILE A 94 15.09 -2.22 4.14
CA ILE A 94 15.18 -1.03 3.29
C ILE A 94 16.57 -0.39 3.40
N VAL A 95 17.08 -0.19 4.62
CA VAL A 95 18.40 0.40 4.86
C VAL A 95 19.49 -0.45 4.21
N ASN A 96 19.51 -1.76 4.47
CA ASN A 96 20.53 -2.67 3.94
C ASN A 96 20.47 -2.74 2.41
N ALA A 97 19.28 -2.77 1.81
CA ALA A 97 19.13 -2.79 0.36
C ALA A 97 19.62 -1.48 -0.28
N ALA A 98 19.25 -0.31 0.29
CA ALA A 98 19.72 0.99 -0.19
C ALA A 98 21.23 1.12 -0.10
N GLN A 99 21.86 0.69 1.01
CA GLN A 99 23.30 0.65 1.19
C GLN A 99 24.01 -0.28 0.19
N ALA A 100 23.35 -1.40 -0.18
CA ALA A 100 23.82 -2.30 -1.23
C ALA A 100 23.57 -1.78 -2.65
N GLY A 101 23.11 -0.53 -2.79
CA GLY A 101 22.87 0.13 -4.08
C GLY A 101 21.61 -0.31 -4.81
N LYS A 102 20.66 -1.00 -4.13
CA LYS A 102 19.42 -1.48 -4.74
C LYS A 102 18.30 -0.47 -4.49
N HIS A 103 17.43 -0.27 -5.52
CA HIS A 103 16.15 0.41 -5.33
C HIS A 103 15.22 -0.47 -4.51
N VAL A 104 14.27 0.12 -3.78
CA VAL A 104 13.42 -0.65 -2.85
C VAL A 104 11.96 -0.36 -3.10
N PHE A 105 11.17 -1.39 -3.26
CA PHE A 105 9.72 -1.36 -3.12
C PHE A 105 9.34 -2.12 -1.85
N CYS A 106 8.65 -1.48 -0.93
CA CYS A 106 8.25 -2.09 0.32
C CYS A 106 6.74 -2.26 0.40
N GLU A 107 6.27 -3.44 0.81
CA GLU A 107 4.87 -3.61 1.15
C GLU A 107 4.47 -2.77 2.36
N LYS A 108 3.19 -2.44 2.41
CA LYS A 108 2.61 -1.65 3.50
C LYS A 108 2.40 -2.50 4.77
N PRO A 109 2.44 -1.87 5.94
CA PRO A 109 2.94 -0.52 6.23
C PRO A 109 4.45 -0.42 5.98
N LEU A 110 4.93 0.77 5.57
CA LEU A 110 6.36 0.98 5.33
C LEU A 110 7.21 0.60 6.56
N CYS A 111 6.82 1.09 7.74
CA CYS A 111 7.39 0.78 9.05
C CYS A 111 6.28 0.86 10.10
N LEU A 112 6.57 0.43 11.34
CA LEU A 112 5.65 0.54 12.47
C LEU A 112 5.86 1.81 13.30
N THR A 113 7.03 2.46 13.19
CA THR A 113 7.36 3.70 13.90
C THR A 113 7.79 4.79 12.92
N PHE A 114 7.51 6.04 13.30
CA PHE A 114 7.90 7.21 12.52
C PHE A 114 9.43 7.32 12.38
N SER A 115 10.16 7.04 13.44
CA SER A 115 11.63 7.09 13.45
C SER A 115 12.25 6.06 12.50
N ASP A 116 11.69 4.84 12.42
CA ASP A 116 12.14 3.83 11.48
C ASP A 116 11.84 4.21 10.04
N ALA A 117 10.68 4.82 9.78
CA ALA A 117 10.34 5.32 8.45
C ALA A 117 11.27 6.45 8.02
N GLN A 118 11.61 7.39 8.93
CA GLN A 118 12.60 8.44 8.64
C GLN A 118 13.97 7.84 8.30
N ARG A 119 14.46 6.89 9.08
CA ARG A 119 15.73 6.20 8.87
C ARG A 119 15.76 5.49 7.51
N ALA A 120 14.71 4.76 7.18
CA ALA A 120 14.58 4.02 5.93
C ALA A 120 14.56 4.96 4.71
N ILE A 121 13.75 6.02 4.75
CA ILE A 121 13.67 7.02 3.69
C ILE A 121 15.00 7.76 3.53
N GLN A 122 15.60 8.19 4.65
CA GLN A 122 16.90 8.89 4.62
C GLN A 122 17.99 8.02 3.99
N SER A 123 18.02 6.71 4.28
CA SER A 123 18.97 5.80 3.65
C SER A 123 18.76 5.74 2.12
N CYS A 124 17.53 5.64 1.64
CA CYS A 124 17.25 5.66 0.20
C CYS A 124 17.69 6.97 -0.46
N VAL A 125 17.43 8.12 0.18
CA VAL A 125 17.84 9.45 -0.31
C VAL A 125 19.37 9.56 -0.37
N GLN A 126 20.08 9.19 0.70
CA GLN A 126 21.54 9.25 0.79
C GLN A 126 22.22 8.39 -0.29
N HIS A 127 21.66 7.22 -0.59
CA HIS A 127 22.21 6.32 -1.60
C HIS A 127 21.61 6.53 -2.99
N LYS A 128 20.77 7.57 -3.18
CA LYS A 128 20.08 7.89 -4.45
C LYS A 128 19.31 6.71 -5.01
N ARG A 129 18.56 6.03 -4.14
CA ARG A 129 17.68 4.89 -4.51
C ARG A 129 16.24 5.33 -4.47
N VAL A 130 15.46 4.87 -5.45
CA VAL A 130 14.00 5.05 -5.46
C VAL A 130 13.42 4.17 -4.37
N LEU A 131 12.49 4.72 -3.59
CA LEU A 131 11.66 3.98 -2.63
C LEU A 131 10.22 4.00 -3.12
N GLY A 132 9.65 2.82 -3.33
CA GLY A 132 8.23 2.61 -3.62
C GLY A 132 7.51 1.97 -2.42
N ILE A 133 6.19 2.04 -2.41
CA ILE A 133 5.33 1.54 -1.33
C ILE A 133 4.09 0.83 -1.86
N GLY A 134 3.67 -0.26 -1.24
CA GLY A 134 2.52 -1.09 -1.60
C GLY A 134 1.16 -0.45 -1.31
N HIS A 135 0.95 0.79 -1.74
CA HIS A 135 -0.36 1.47 -1.68
C HIS A 135 -1.06 1.40 -3.05
N GLU A 136 -1.39 0.20 -3.51
CA GLU A 136 -1.97 -0.09 -4.82
C GLU A 136 -3.31 0.62 -5.06
N ARG A 137 -4.07 0.94 -4.00
CA ARG A 137 -5.35 1.64 -4.13
C ARG A 137 -5.21 3.05 -4.71
N ARG A 138 -4.05 3.68 -4.61
CA ARG A 138 -3.77 4.95 -5.28
C ARG A 138 -3.77 4.86 -6.81
N PHE A 139 -3.65 3.65 -7.34
CA PHE A 139 -3.63 3.34 -8.77
C PHE A 139 -4.98 2.85 -9.30
N GLU A 140 -6.02 2.83 -8.48
CA GLU A 140 -7.40 2.58 -8.92
C GLU A 140 -7.87 3.72 -9.84
N PRO A 141 -8.42 3.41 -11.03
CA PRO A 141 -8.90 4.46 -11.95
C PRO A 141 -9.90 5.42 -11.32
N SER A 142 -10.77 4.90 -10.45
CA SER A 142 -11.75 5.67 -9.67
C SER A 142 -11.09 6.66 -8.70
N VAL A 143 -10.00 6.25 -8.02
CA VAL A 143 -9.24 7.09 -7.09
C VAL A 143 -8.46 8.16 -7.87
N ILE A 144 -7.84 7.79 -8.99
CA ILE A 144 -7.14 8.75 -9.86
C ILE A 144 -8.11 9.83 -10.36
N ALA A 145 -9.30 9.42 -10.84
CA ALA A 145 -10.34 10.35 -11.30
C ALA A 145 -10.80 11.28 -10.17
N LEU A 146 -11.11 10.72 -8.98
CA LEU A 146 -11.49 11.50 -7.80
C LEU A 146 -10.43 12.55 -7.43
N ARG A 147 -9.16 12.16 -7.33
CA ARG A 147 -8.06 13.07 -7.00
C ARG A 147 -7.91 14.20 -8.01
N LYS A 148 -8.09 13.90 -9.30
CA LYS A 148 -8.08 14.91 -10.37
C LYS A 148 -9.21 15.92 -10.22
N GLU A 149 -10.43 15.46 -9.93
CA GLU A 149 -11.59 16.36 -9.73
C GLU A 149 -11.44 17.21 -8.46
N ILE A 150 -10.90 16.64 -7.36
CA ILE A 150 -10.59 17.38 -6.14
C ILE A 150 -9.55 18.46 -6.42
N GLY A 151 -8.45 18.13 -7.10
CA GLY A 151 -7.40 19.08 -7.48
C GLY A 151 -7.90 20.20 -8.40
N ALA A 152 -8.93 19.94 -9.20
CA ALA A 152 -9.62 20.95 -10.03
C ALA A 152 -10.67 21.77 -9.25
N GLY A 153 -10.86 21.52 -7.95
CA GLY A 153 -11.82 22.25 -7.10
C GLY A 153 -13.29 21.95 -7.38
N VAL A 154 -13.59 20.83 -8.07
CA VAL A 154 -14.95 20.46 -8.48
C VAL A 154 -15.88 20.34 -7.29
N PHE A 155 -15.42 19.73 -6.19
CA PHE A 155 -16.22 19.51 -4.98
C PHE A 155 -16.18 20.68 -3.98
N GLY A 156 -15.46 21.78 -4.30
CA GLY A 156 -15.27 22.91 -3.40
C GLY A 156 -14.35 22.55 -2.23
N THR A 157 -14.62 23.09 -1.03
CA THR A 157 -13.90 22.74 0.18
C THR A 157 -14.27 21.32 0.60
N ILE A 158 -13.28 20.45 0.80
CA ILE A 158 -13.53 19.10 1.31
C ILE A 158 -13.84 19.19 2.81
N LEU A 159 -14.94 18.59 3.23
CA LEU A 159 -15.48 18.67 4.58
C LEU A 159 -15.17 17.41 5.36
N GLN A 160 -15.42 16.24 4.76
CA GLN A 160 -15.31 14.95 5.41
C GLN A 160 -15.01 13.83 4.44
N ILE A 161 -14.30 12.82 4.95
CA ILE A 161 -14.12 11.51 4.30
C ILE A 161 -14.81 10.46 5.17
N GLU A 162 -15.52 9.53 4.54
CA GLU A 162 -16.02 8.30 5.18
C GLU A 162 -15.50 7.09 4.43
N ALA A 163 -14.92 6.12 5.14
CA ALA A 163 -14.33 4.98 4.50
C ALA A 163 -14.51 3.69 5.33
N ASN A 164 -14.65 2.58 4.62
CA ASN A 164 -14.73 1.25 5.21
C ASN A 164 -13.95 0.26 4.34
N PHE A 165 -13.05 -0.51 4.96
CA PHE A 165 -12.45 -1.68 4.33
C PHE A 165 -12.44 -2.82 5.32
N SER A 166 -13.43 -3.71 5.20
CA SER A 166 -13.66 -4.83 6.08
C SER A 166 -13.64 -6.15 5.33
N GLN A 167 -13.26 -7.24 6.01
CA GLN A 167 -13.17 -8.58 5.45
C GLN A 167 -13.16 -9.65 6.55
N ASP A 168 -13.39 -10.91 6.19
CA ASP A 168 -13.32 -12.08 7.08
C ASP A 168 -12.25 -13.11 6.71
N LYS A 169 -11.37 -12.78 5.76
CA LYS A 169 -10.37 -13.70 5.21
C LYS A 169 -9.38 -14.25 6.25
N PHE A 170 -9.17 -13.53 7.35
CA PHE A 170 -8.20 -13.93 8.37
C PHE A 170 -8.66 -15.14 9.17
N PHE A 171 -9.94 -15.50 9.14
CA PHE A 171 -10.42 -16.78 9.70
C PHE A 171 -9.83 -18.02 9.00
N ALA A 172 -9.39 -17.88 7.74
CA ALA A 172 -8.73 -18.95 7.00
C ALA A 172 -7.23 -19.08 7.32
N LEU A 173 -6.65 -18.16 8.09
CA LEU A 173 -5.23 -18.23 8.49
C LEU A 173 -5.03 -19.23 9.64
N PRO A 174 -3.88 -19.91 9.70
CA PRO A 174 -3.47 -20.64 10.89
C PRO A 174 -3.48 -19.73 12.12
N LYS A 175 -3.84 -20.28 13.30
CA LYS A 175 -3.97 -19.50 14.55
C LYS A 175 -2.67 -18.84 15.00
N ASP A 176 -1.53 -19.41 14.65
CA ASP A 176 -0.18 -18.93 14.93
C ASP A 176 0.37 -17.99 13.83
N ASN A 177 -0.44 -17.63 12.86
CA ASN A 177 -0.01 -16.73 11.80
C ASN A 177 0.35 -15.36 12.38
N TRP A 178 1.51 -14.84 11.98
CA TRP A 178 2.05 -13.56 12.47
C TRP A 178 1.09 -12.36 12.29
N ARG A 179 0.19 -12.41 11.30
CA ARG A 179 -0.83 -11.38 11.06
C ARG A 179 -1.89 -11.28 12.16
N LEU A 180 -2.01 -12.31 13.00
CA LEU A 180 -2.95 -12.35 14.13
C LEU A 180 -2.28 -11.94 15.46
N SER A 181 -0.98 -11.63 15.44
CA SER A 181 -0.17 -11.30 16.62
C SER A 181 -0.05 -9.80 16.84
N ASN A 182 -0.26 -9.35 18.08
CA ASN A 182 0.01 -7.97 18.50
C ASN A 182 1.47 -7.55 18.29
N LYS A 183 2.41 -8.48 18.40
CA LYS A 183 3.85 -8.21 18.25
C LYS A 183 4.22 -7.90 16.80
N HIS A 184 3.70 -8.66 15.85
CA HIS A 184 4.14 -8.61 14.45
C HIS A 184 3.22 -7.77 13.55
N ALA A 185 1.95 -7.67 13.90
CA ALA A 185 0.94 -6.89 13.21
C ALA A 185 0.01 -6.20 14.22
N PRO A 186 0.51 -5.19 14.99
CA PRO A 186 -0.27 -4.51 16.00
C PRO A 186 -1.50 -3.84 15.37
N VAL A 187 -2.61 -3.82 16.13
CA VAL A 187 -3.89 -3.28 15.64
C VAL A 187 -4.27 -3.92 14.31
N GLY A 188 -4.58 -5.22 14.32
CA GLY A 188 -4.77 -6.07 13.13
C GLY A 188 -5.60 -5.43 12.01
N PRO A 189 -6.80 -4.86 12.29
CA PRO A 189 -7.59 -4.19 11.26
C PRO A 189 -6.88 -2.99 10.61
N LEU A 190 -6.01 -2.26 11.35
CA LEU A 190 -5.24 -1.16 10.79
C LEU A 190 -4.19 -1.66 9.80
N THR A 191 -3.32 -2.56 10.24
CA THR A 191 -2.19 -3.05 9.43
C THR A 191 -2.63 -3.91 8.24
N ALA A 192 -3.81 -4.55 8.35
CA ALA A 192 -4.39 -5.35 7.27
C ALA A 192 -5.05 -4.48 6.18
N THR A 193 -6.03 -3.67 6.56
CA THR A 193 -6.94 -2.97 5.63
C THR A 193 -7.06 -1.47 5.89
N GLY A 194 -7.15 -1.02 7.13
CA GLY A 194 -7.36 0.38 7.48
C GLY A 194 -6.26 1.32 6.99
N ILE A 195 -5.02 0.83 6.92
CA ILE A 195 -3.87 1.62 6.46
C ILE A 195 -4.03 2.13 5.02
N HIS A 196 -4.70 1.39 4.15
CA HIS A 196 -5.02 1.84 2.78
C HIS A 196 -5.98 3.03 2.78
N LEU A 197 -6.94 3.04 3.71
CA LEU A 197 -7.92 4.13 3.82
C LEU A 197 -7.29 5.38 4.45
N VAL A 198 -6.39 5.20 5.42
CA VAL A 198 -5.56 6.29 5.98
C VAL A 198 -4.69 6.90 4.89
N ASP A 199 -4.08 6.07 4.03
CA ASP A 199 -3.28 6.51 2.90
C ASP A 199 -4.11 7.32 1.89
N LEU A 200 -5.30 6.85 1.52
CA LEU A 200 -6.20 7.58 0.62
C LEU A 200 -6.67 8.90 1.23
N ALA A 201 -6.96 8.95 2.53
CA ALA A 201 -7.32 10.19 3.21
C ALA A 201 -6.18 11.21 3.18
N ILE A 202 -4.94 10.77 3.43
CA ILE A 202 -3.73 11.60 3.32
C ILE A 202 -3.51 12.06 1.87
N ALA A 203 -3.76 11.20 0.89
CA ALA A 203 -3.64 11.55 -0.54
C ALA A 203 -4.62 12.64 -0.99
N VAL A 204 -5.74 12.80 -0.27
CA VAL A 204 -6.79 13.80 -0.54
C VAL A 204 -6.60 15.07 0.27
N LEU A 205 -6.29 14.95 1.56
CA LEU A 205 -6.31 16.06 2.53
C LEU A 205 -4.91 16.50 3.00
N GLY A 206 -3.85 15.76 2.61
CA GLY A 206 -2.51 15.97 3.17
C GLY A 206 -2.33 15.27 4.53
N PRO A 207 -1.24 15.60 5.26
CA PRO A 207 -0.97 15.03 6.57
C PRO A 207 -2.07 15.38 7.60
N ALA A 208 -2.50 14.40 8.40
CA ALA A 208 -3.43 14.63 9.51
C ALA A 208 -2.71 15.23 10.71
N GLU A 209 -3.45 15.94 11.57
CA GLU A 209 -2.92 16.61 12.78
C GLU A 209 -3.12 15.80 14.06
N SER A 210 -4.26 15.10 14.17
CA SER A 210 -4.58 14.32 15.36
C SER A 210 -5.51 13.16 15.02
N VAL A 211 -5.58 12.20 15.96
CA VAL A 211 -6.42 11.02 15.80
C VAL A 211 -7.02 10.58 17.12
N TRP A 212 -8.26 10.11 17.06
CA TRP A 212 -8.86 9.23 18.07
C TRP A 212 -9.20 7.89 17.43
N ALA A 213 -8.87 6.79 18.11
CA ALA A 213 -9.16 5.45 17.61
C ALA A 213 -9.59 4.50 18.73
N ASN A 214 -10.48 3.57 18.40
CA ASN A 214 -10.93 2.51 19.28
C ASN A 214 -10.84 1.15 18.62
N LEU A 215 -10.13 0.24 19.28
CA LEU A 215 -9.99 -1.17 18.89
C LEU A 215 -10.71 -2.07 19.86
N ALA A 216 -11.39 -3.07 19.34
CA ALA A 216 -11.99 -4.16 20.11
C ALA A 216 -11.81 -5.51 19.40
N THR A 217 -11.91 -6.60 20.17
CA THR A 217 -12.11 -7.95 19.66
C THR A 217 -13.55 -8.34 19.95
N ARG A 218 -14.40 -8.46 18.94
CA ARG A 218 -15.85 -8.65 19.08
C ARG A 218 -16.36 -9.93 18.44
N GLY A 219 -15.84 -10.29 17.27
CA GLY A 219 -16.35 -11.38 16.46
C GLY A 219 -15.32 -12.49 16.17
N SER A 220 -14.09 -12.36 16.69
CA SER A 220 -13.00 -13.30 16.42
C SER A 220 -12.22 -13.66 17.68
N TYR A 221 -11.19 -14.49 17.50
CA TYR A 221 -10.18 -14.82 18.51
C TYR A 221 -8.85 -14.09 18.29
N PHE A 222 -8.81 -13.09 17.43
CA PHE A 222 -7.57 -12.42 17.04
C PHE A 222 -7.02 -11.59 18.20
N GLU A 223 -5.76 -11.86 18.56
CA GLU A 223 -5.05 -11.17 19.64
C GLU A 223 -4.94 -9.66 19.38
N ASN A 224 -4.75 -9.28 18.13
CA ASN A 224 -4.55 -7.90 17.69
C ASN A 224 -5.84 -7.18 17.27
N GLY A 225 -7.02 -7.69 17.68
CA GLY A 225 -8.32 -7.10 17.46
C GLY A 225 -8.94 -7.38 16.09
N ASP A 226 -10.25 -7.14 16.01
CA ASP A 226 -11.02 -7.37 14.79
C ASP A 226 -11.93 -6.21 14.37
N THR A 227 -12.13 -5.22 15.24
CA THR A 227 -13.06 -4.10 15.00
C THR A 227 -12.37 -2.79 15.38
N LEU A 228 -12.13 -1.93 14.38
CA LEU A 228 -11.42 -0.66 14.53
C LEU A 228 -12.26 0.49 13.96
N GLY A 229 -12.45 1.53 14.78
CA GLY A 229 -12.96 2.84 14.38
C GLY A 229 -11.88 3.89 14.54
N ILE A 230 -11.71 4.77 13.56
CA ILE A 230 -10.70 5.85 13.55
C ILE A 230 -11.39 7.16 13.17
N MET A 231 -11.06 8.23 13.87
CA MET A 231 -11.37 9.62 13.48
C MET A 231 -10.07 10.40 13.37
N LEU A 232 -9.69 10.78 12.15
CA LEU A 232 -8.55 11.65 11.85
C LEU A 232 -9.05 13.09 11.69
N ALA A 233 -8.34 14.04 12.30
CA ALA A 233 -8.53 15.46 12.05
C ALA A 233 -7.39 16.01 11.17
N PHE A 234 -7.75 16.89 10.24
CA PHE A 234 -6.83 17.47 9.26
C PHE A 234 -6.78 19.00 9.41
N PRO A 235 -5.68 19.65 8.94
CA PRO A 235 -5.61 21.08 8.86
C PRO A 235 -6.83 21.70 8.15
N GLY A 236 -7.36 22.79 8.69
CA GLY A 236 -8.55 23.42 8.13
C GLY A 236 -9.89 22.81 8.53
N GLY A 237 -9.88 21.80 9.41
CA GLY A 237 -11.08 21.25 10.08
C GLY A 237 -11.77 20.09 9.36
N ALA A 238 -11.24 19.58 8.25
CA ALA A 238 -11.75 18.37 7.63
C ALA A 238 -11.49 17.15 8.53
N ASN A 239 -12.37 16.13 8.45
CA ASN A 239 -12.23 14.89 9.21
C ASN A 239 -12.30 13.66 8.29
N ALA A 240 -11.64 12.58 8.70
CA ALA A 240 -11.87 11.27 8.10
C ALA A 240 -12.38 10.27 9.14
N LEU A 241 -13.53 9.66 8.86
CA LEU A 241 -14.14 8.60 9.64
C LEU A 241 -13.87 7.27 8.93
N ILE A 242 -13.04 6.43 9.54
CA ILE A 242 -12.56 5.20 8.93
C ILE A 242 -12.96 4.01 9.79
N SER A 243 -13.57 3.01 9.17
CA SER A 243 -13.87 1.72 9.78
C SER A 243 -13.05 0.62 9.11
N ALA A 244 -12.52 -0.31 9.91
CA ALA A 244 -11.85 -1.51 9.43
C ALA A 244 -12.23 -2.69 10.34
N MET A 245 -12.73 -3.78 9.77
CA MET A 245 -13.12 -4.97 10.50
C MET A 245 -12.53 -6.23 9.84
N LEU A 246 -12.17 -7.22 10.67
CA LEU A 246 -11.60 -8.50 10.19
C LEU A 246 -12.52 -9.70 10.50
N ALA A 247 -13.75 -9.43 10.94
CA ALA A 247 -14.72 -10.46 11.35
C ALA A 247 -16.09 -10.26 10.70
N THR A 248 -16.15 -9.63 9.53
CA THR A 248 -17.39 -9.41 8.76
C THR A 248 -17.10 -9.64 7.27
N PRO A 249 -18.10 -10.05 6.47
CA PRO A 249 -17.95 -10.14 5.02
C PRO A 249 -17.37 -8.88 4.40
N PHE A 250 -16.81 -9.03 3.20
CA PHE A 250 -16.16 -7.94 2.49
C PHE A 250 -17.06 -6.71 2.31
N GLU A 251 -16.54 -5.57 2.69
CA GLU A 251 -17.05 -4.23 2.35
C GLU A 251 -15.88 -3.34 1.96
N GLY A 252 -15.99 -2.67 0.80
CA GLY A 252 -15.02 -1.69 0.33
C GLY A 252 -15.73 -0.41 -0.09
N ARG A 253 -15.51 0.68 0.68
CA ARG A 253 -16.13 1.99 0.43
C ARG A 253 -15.16 3.13 0.74
N PHE A 254 -15.12 4.14 -0.14
CA PHE A 254 -14.42 5.40 0.09
C PHE A 254 -15.27 6.56 -0.44
N ALA A 255 -15.69 7.46 0.43
CA ALA A 255 -16.54 8.59 0.08
C ALA A 255 -15.90 9.91 0.54
N VAL A 256 -15.95 10.94 -0.33
CA VAL A 256 -15.43 12.28 -0.06
C VAL A 256 -16.58 13.28 -0.20
N TYR A 257 -16.83 14.05 0.83
CA TYR A 257 -17.86 15.05 0.91
C TYR A 257 -17.25 16.45 0.84
N GLY A 258 -17.64 17.22 -0.15
CA GLY A 258 -17.24 18.62 -0.33
C GLY A 258 -18.43 19.57 -0.28
N SER A 259 -18.15 20.86 -0.17
CA SER A 259 -19.18 21.92 -0.05
C SER A 259 -20.05 22.09 -1.30
N LYS A 260 -19.63 21.55 -2.45
CA LYS A 260 -20.38 21.63 -3.73
C LYS A 260 -20.91 20.28 -4.21
N GLY A 261 -20.55 19.19 -3.55
CA GLY A 261 -20.95 17.84 -3.93
C GLY A 261 -20.12 16.78 -3.24
N TRP A 262 -20.42 15.52 -3.53
CA TRP A 262 -19.70 14.39 -2.98
C TRP A 262 -19.49 13.27 -4.02
N PHE A 263 -18.52 12.43 -3.74
CA PHE A 263 -18.11 11.31 -4.59
C PHE A 263 -17.93 10.06 -3.73
N GLU A 264 -18.52 8.95 -4.13
CA GLU A 264 -18.37 7.65 -3.47
C GLU A 264 -17.85 6.60 -4.44
N ILE A 265 -16.89 5.82 -3.98
CA ILE A 265 -16.35 4.62 -4.65
C ILE A 265 -16.74 3.42 -3.82
N ARG A 266 -17.30 2.38 -4.46
CA ARG A 266 -17.54 1.07 -3.84
C ARG A 266 -16.84 -0.01 -4.63
N ASP A 267 -16.03 -0.80 -3.94
CA ASP A 267 -15.40 -1.99 -4.51
C ASP A 267 -16.47 -3.06 -4.74
N ARG A 268 -16.57 -3.60 -5.96
CA ARG A 268 -17.49 -4.71 -6.25
C ARG A 268 -16.99 -6.04 -5.70
N LYS A 269 -15.68 -6.22 -5.59
CA LYS A 269 -15.00 -7.37 -4.99
C LYS A 269 -13.73 -6.92 -4.29
N HIS A 270 -13.19 -7.83 -3.49
CA HIS A 270 -11.94 -7.59 -2.77
C HIS A 270 -10.80 -7.19 -3.74
N PRO A 271 -9.93 -6.21 -3.36
CA PRO A 271 -8.85 -5.69 -4.21
C PRO A 271 -7.85 -6.73 -4.74
N GLU A 272 -7.76 -7.90 -4.11
CA GLU A 272 -6.93 -9.02 -4.62
C GLU A 272 -7.48 -9.69 -5.89
N ASN A 273 -8.79 -9.59 -6.08
CA ASN A 273 -9.47 -10.09 -7.27
C ASN A 273 -10.55 -9.07 -7.68
N PRO A 274 -10.15 -7.88 -8.12
CA PRO A 274 -11.06 -6.78 -8.37
C PRO A 274 -12.04 -7.11 -9.49
N ALA A 275 -13.26 -6.58 -9.38
CA ALA A 275 -14.29 -6.66 -10.41
C ALA A 275 -14.77 -5.26 -10.84
N GLY A 276 -13.93 -4.25 -10.63
CA GLY A 276 -14.24 -2.86 -10.88
C GLY A 276 -14.91 -2.16 -9.71
N TRP A 277 -15.29 -0.92 -9.94
CA TRP A 277 -15.79 0.00 -8.91
C TRP A 277 -17.08 0.67 -9.35
N ASP A 278 -18.10 0.63 -8.49
CA ASP A 278 -19.28 1.46 -8.62
C ASP A 278 -18.98 2.86 -8.09
N ILE A 279 -19.31 3.87 -8.89
CA ILE A 279 -19.02 5.26 -8.59
C ILE A 279 -20.34 6.01 -8.52
N LYS A 280 -20.55 6.75 -7.43
CA LYS A 280 -21.68 7.66 -7.29
C LYS A 280 -21.17 9.09 -7.07
N ARG A 281 -21.66 10.02 -7.88
CA ARG A 281 -21.33 11.44 -7.82
C ARG A 281 -22.59 12.25 -7.69
N VAL A 282 -22.62 13.17 -6.75
CA VAL A 282 -23.76 14.08 -6.54
C VAL A 282 -23.23 15.49 -6.42
N MET A 283 -23.73 16.38 -7.28
CA MET A 283 -23.41 17.80 -7.24
C MET A 283 -24.61 18.60 -6.72
N GLN A 284 -24.33 19.69 -6.04
CA GLN A 284 -25.37 20.57 -5.51
C GLN A 284 -26.33 21.01 -6.62
N GLY A 285 -27.62 20.78 -6.42
CA GLY A 285 -28.66 21.15 -7.40
C GLY A 285 -28.72 20.28 -8.65
N GLN A 286 -28.03 19.14 -8.68
CA GLN A 286 -28.05 18.18 -9.79
C GLN A 286 -28.53 16.81 -9.34
N GLU A 287 -29.08 16.05 -10.27
CA GLU A 287 -29.43 14.66 -10.04
C GLU A 287 -28.16 13.79 -9.81
N PRO A 288 -28.25 12.76 -8.97
CA PRO A 288 -27.16 11.82 -8.76
C PRO A 288 -26.74 11.10 -10.05
N VAL A 289 -25.43 11.07 -10.31
CA VAL A 289 -24.86 10.32 -11.43
C VAL A 289 -24.18 9.06 -10.88
N THR A 290 -24.55 7.91 -11.43
CA THR A 290 -23.88 6.64 -11.16
C THR A 290 -23.12 6.20 -12.39
N SER A 291 -21.89 5.74 -12.21
CA SER A 291 -21.03 5.21 -13.26
C SER A 291 -20.25 4.00 -12.75
N PHE A 292 -19.49 3.38 -13.63
CA PHE A 292 -18.69 2.22 -13.34
C PHE A 292 -17.28 2.40 -13.90
N ALA A 293 -16.28 2.02 -13.12
CA ALA A 293 -14.90 1.87 -13.59
C ALA A 293 -14.54 0.39 -13.67
N ASP A 294 -14.03 -0.03 -14.83
CA ASP A 294 -13.59 -1.40 -15.05
C ASP A 294 -12.41 -1.78 -14.17
N GLN A 295 -12.27 -3.09 -13.93
CA GLN A 295 -11.13 -3.62 -13.21
C GLN A 295 -9.81 -3.21 -13.87
N SER A 296 -8.80 -2.93 -13.05
CA SER A 296 -7.46 -2.57 -13.48
C SER A 296 -6.44 -3.31 -12.62
N PRO A 297 -5.29 -3.71 -13.16
CA PRO A 297 -4.22 -4.39 -12.41
C PRO A 297 -3.44 -3.37 -11.55
N THR A 298 -4.06 -2.83 -10.50
CA THR A 298 -3.53 -1.73 -9.69
C THR A 298 -2.20 -2.05 -9.02
N VAL A 299 -2.00 -3.30 -8.59
CA VAL A 299 -0.72 -3.78 -8.05
C VAL A 299 0.37 -3.69 -9.12
N LEU A 300 0.09 -4.17 -10.32
CA LEU A 300 1.04 -4.08 -11.45
C LEU A 300 1.32 -2.62 -11.81
N ALA A 301 0.29 -1.78 -11.90
CA ALA A 301 0.43 -0.36 -12.21
C ALA A 301 1.35 0.36 -11.20
N ASN A 302 1.25 0.03 -9.91
CA ASN A 302 2.13 0.55 -8.88
C ASN A 302 3.58 0.08 -9.07
N LEU A 303 3.79 -1.22 -9.33
CA LEU A 303 5.12 -1.78 -9.58
C LEU A 303 5.76 -1.21 -10.86
N GLU A 304 4.97 -0.98 -11.91
CA GLU A 304 5.46 -0.37 -13.15
C GLU A 304 5.77 1.12 -12.98
N ALA A 305 4.99 1.85 -12.17
CA ALA A 305 5.34 3.22 -11.80
C ALA A 305 6.67 3.29 -11.03
N PHE A 306 6.96 2.32 -10.17
CA PHE A 306 8.25 2.19 -9.52
C PHE A 306 9.38 1.90 -10.54
N ALA A 307 9.16 1.01 -11.50
CA ALA A 307 10.13 0.75 -12.57
C ALA A 307 10.39 1.99 -13.44
N MET A 308 9.34 2.74 -13.79
CA MET A 308 9.48 4.00 -14.54
C MET A 308 10.29 5.04 -13.76
N ALA A 309 10.10 5.14 -12.45
CA ALA A 309 10.89 6.03 -11.60
C ALA A 309 12.38 5.60 -11.54
N ILE A 310 12.68 4.31 -11.49
CA ILE A 310 14.04 3.79 -11.56
C ILE A 310 14.71 4.16 -12.89
N ARG A 311 13.99 4.12 -14.00
CA ARG A 311 14.48 4.49 -15.33
C ARG A 311 14.53 6.01 -15.58
N GLY A 312 14.05 6.83 -14.62
CA GLY A 312 14.00 8.28 -14.75
C GLY A 312 12.95 8.80 -15.76
N GLU A 313 11.95 7.97 -16.08
CA GLU A 313 10.86 8.34 -16.98
C GLU A 313 9.83 9.26 -16.31
N GLN A 314 9.64 9.10 -15.01
CA GLN A 314 8.77 9.93 -14.17
C GLN A 314 9.16 9.82 -12.71
N ASP A 315 8.69 10.74 -11.87
CA ASP A 315 8.77 10.60 -10.41
C ASP A 315 7.82 9.51 -9.92
N TYR A 316 8.21 8.83 -8.82
CA TYR A 316 7.30 7.88 -8.19
C TYR A 316 6.10 8.61 -7.56
N PRO A 317 4.85 8.20 -7.84
CA PRO A 317 3.65 8.99 -7.50
C PRO A 317 3.37 9.18 -6.00
N VAL A 318 3.92 8.32 -5.14
CA VAL A 318 3.79 8.44 -3.69
C VAL A 318 5.05 9.06 -3.12
N THR A 319 4.95 10.28 -2.63
CA THR A 319 6.10 11.04 -2.12
C THR A 319 6.59 10.53 -0.77
N HIS A 320 7.87 10.73 -0.45
CA HIS A 320 8.42 10.43 0.87
C HIS A 320 7.64 11.12 2.02
N LYS A 321 7.16 12.34 1.78
CA LYS A 321 6.33 13.08 2.73
C LYS A 321 5.01 12.36 3.01
N GLU A 322 4.34 11.83 2.00
CA GLU A 322 3.11 11.06 2.16
C GLU A 322 3.36 9.72 2.86
N MET A 323 4.48 9.05 2.54
CA MET A 323 4.89 7.82 3.23
C MET A 323 5.13 8.08 4.73
N LEU A 324 5.84 9.16 5.07
CA LEU A 324 6.05 9.57 6.46
C LEU A 324 4.75 9.93 7.16
N ALA A 325 3.85 10.69 6.50
CA ALA A 325 2.55 11.04 7.04
C ALA A 325 1.69 9.81 7.35
N ASN A 326 1.75 8.79 6.47
CA ASN A 326 1.02 7.54 6.67
C ASN A 326 1.55 6.77 7.90
N VAL A 327 2.87 6.65 8.06
CA VAL A 327 3.45 5.98 9.23
C VAL A 327 3.24 6.80 10.52
N ALA A 328 3.31 8.13 10.47
CA ALA A 328 2.99 8.99 11.61
C ALA A 328 1.55 8.78 12.09
N ALA A 329 0.60 8.73 11.15
CA ALA A 329 -0.80 8.44 11.47
C ALA A 329 -0.97 7.02 12.03
N LEU A 330 -0.31 6.01 11.43
CA LEU A 330 -0.33 4.62 11.94
C LEU A 330 0.17 4.56 13.39
N GLU A 331 1.31 5.17 13.69
CA GLU A 331 1.87 5.17 15.05
C GLU A 331 0.94 5.88 16.05
N ALA A 332 0.37 7.03 15.68
CA ALA A 332 -0.57 7.76 16.52
C ALA A 332 -1.89 7.00 16.73
N ILE A 333 -2.40 6.29 15.72
CA ILE A 333 -3.57 5.40 15.85
C ILE A 333 -3.29 4.30 16.88
N MET A 334 -2.12 3.65 16.79
CA MET A 334 -1.72 2.63 17.77
C MET A 334 -1.62 3.19 19.19
N LYS A 335 -1.08 4.40 19.35
CA LYS A 335 -1.05 5.10 20.64
C LYS A 335 -2.45 5.41 21.15
N SER A 336 -3.33 5.94 20.32
CA SER A 336 -4.72 6.28 20.68
C SER A 336 -5.54 5.06 21.10
N VAL A 337 -5.34 3.92 20.44
CA VAL A 337 -5.95 2.63 20.86
C VAL A 337 -5.55 2.24 22.27
N ILE A 338 -4.32 2.52 22.70
CA ILE A 338 -3.81 2.21 24.04
C ILE A 338 -4.25 3.25 25.06
N SER A 339 -4.03 4.53 24.77
CA SER A 339 -4.31 5.65 25.69
C SER A 339 -5.79 5.96 25.86
N LYS A 340 -6.63 5.53 24.90
CA LYS A 340 -8.07 5.86 24.79
C LYS A 340 -8.33 7.37 24.70
N SER A 341 -7.34 8.12 24.25
CA SER A 341 -7.38 9.59 24.12
C SER A 341 -7.05 10.03 22.68
N ILE A 342 -7.25 11.32 22.43
CA ILE A 342 -6.78 11.96 21.20
C ILE A 342 -5.26 12.05 21.25
N GLU A 343 -4.62 11.59 20.18
CA GLU A 343 -3.17 11.66 20.00
C GLU A 343 -2.80 12.64 18.88
N THR A 344 -1.78 13.43 19.13
CA THR A 344 -1.19 14.31 18.09
C THR A 344 -0.34 13.49 17.14
N ILE A 345 -0.46 13.76 15.84
CA ILE A 345 0.29 13.09 14.79
C ILE A 345 1.56 13.91 14.49
N ALA A 346 2.71 13.23 14.44
CA ALA A 346 3.98 13.87 14.10
C ALA A 346 3.92 14.46 12.67
N ALA A 347 4.30 15.73 12.55
CA ALA A 347 4.37 16.37 11.25
C ALA A 347 5.51 15.78 10.40
N PRO A 348 5.27 15.35 9.15
CA PRO A 348 6.35 14.96 8.25
C PRO A 348 7.11 16.23 7.80
N VAL A 349 8.34 16.33 8.21
CA VAL A 349 9.25 17.44 7.85
C VAL A 349 9.94 17.16 6.53
#